data_ba19c44d509377ba44eef390c0434bc8
#
_entry.id   ba19c44d509377ba44eef390c0434bc8
#
_cell.length_a   1.000
_cell.length_b   1.000
_cell.length_c   1.000
_cell.angle_alpha   90.00
_cell.angle_beta   90.00
_cell.angle_gamma   90.00
#
_symmetry.space_group_name_H-M   'P 1'
#
loop_
_entity.id
_entity.type
_entity.pdbx_description
1 polymer ?
#
loop_
_entity_poly.entity_id
_entity_poly.type
_entity_poly.pdbx_seq_one_letter_code
_entity_poly.pdbx_strand_id
1 'polypeptide(L)'
;DINNTAVAIRCYYEGVEGLTDQIELHYVSEVKPGYFWIFPAGEGKANIGIGIFKSYAKKEKRSLGQIMDEIITSRFFRNRFKNARPLERPKGWNLPMGSIRRKNHGDGFLLLGDAAGLVDPFTGEGIGNAMVAAKHAMKVASKAKEMNNYESKTLKEYDRLVWDELGGELATSTKLQKLARSSFLLNFVIKRAARNSDVQEIISGMLSNEVARDELSDPSFYFKILFS
;
A
#
# COMPACT_ATOMS: atom_id res chain seq x y z
N ASP A 1 -14.37 -8.09 -3.64
CA ASP A 1 -13.60 -8.76 -4.68
C ASP A 1 -12.25 -9.24 -4.12
N ILE A 2 -12.05 -10.56 -4.09
CA ILE A 2 -10.88 -11.21 -3.49
C ILE A 2 -9.55 -10.87 -4.18
N ASN A 3 -9.57 -10.60 -5.47
CA ASN A 3 -8.37 -10.30 -6.28
C ASN A 3 -7.93 -8.84 -6.17
N ASN A 4 -8.84 -7.97 -5.74
CA ASN A 4 -8.60 -6.54 -5.58
C ASN A 4 -8.73 -6.11 -4.10
N THR A 5 -8.43 -7.03 -3.19
CA THR A 5 -8.39 -6.77 -1.74
C THR A 5 -7.14 -7.42 -1.18
N ALA A 6 -6.36 -6.70 -0.40
CA ALA A 6 -5.35 -7.27 0.46
C ALA A 6 -5.91 -7.44 1.88
N VAL A 7 -5.24 -8.27 2.65
CA VAL A 7 -5.44 -8.40 4.10
C VAL A 7 -4.12 -8.09 4.77
N ALA A 8 -4.20 -7.37 5.87
CA ALA A 8 -3.05 -7.02 6.66
C ALA A 8 -3.30 -7.33 8.13
N ILE A 9 -2.22 -7.59 8.86
CA ILE A 9 -2.22 -7.64 10.31
C ILE A 9 -1.08 -6.76 10.81
N ARG A 10 -1.30 -6.03 11.90
CA ARG A 10 -0.28 -5.20 12.52
C ARG A 10 -0.34 -5.26 14.04
N CYS A 11 0.78 -5.01 14.69
CA CYS A 11 0.90 -4.88 16.13
C CYS A 11 1.95 -3.81 16.46
N TYR A 12 1.73 -3.04 17.51
CA TYR A 12 2.78 -2.20 18.06
C TYR A 12 3.65 -3.03 18.99
N TYR A 13 4.97 -2.85 18.86
CA TYR A 13 6.00 -3.46 19.69
C TYR A 13 6.84 -2.37 20.34
N GLU A 14 7.36 -2.62 21.53
CA GLU A 14 8.44 -1.87 22.14
C GLU A 14 9.67 -2.76 22.31
N GLY A 15 10.85 -2.15 22.42
CA GLY A 15 12.12 -2.88 22.59
C GLY A 15 12.63 -3.52 21.30
N VAL A 16 12.17 -3.07 20.13
CA VAL A 16 12.71 -3.50 18.83
C VAL A 16 14.07 -2.85 18.62
N GLU A 17 15.12 -3.66 18.41
CA GLU A 17 16.48 -3.17 18.25
C GLU A 17 16.74 -2.67 16.82
N GLY A 18 17.66 -1.70 16.67
CA GLY A 18 18.08 -1.19 15.36
C GLY A 18 17.03 -0.35 14.64
N LEU A 19 16.09 0.27 15.36
CA LEU A 19 15.19 1.27 14.78
C LEU A 19 15.96 2.53 14.44
N THR A 20 15.61 3.13 13.29
CA THR A 20 16.07 4.44 12.85
C THR A 20 14.84 5.36 12.65
N ASP A 21 15.01 6.48 11.98
CA ASP A 21 13.94 7.37 11.52
C ASP A 21 13.28 6.93 10.20
N GLN A 22 13.76 5.82 9.63
CA GLN A 22 13.30 5.32 8.34
C GLN A 22 12.23 4.23 8.51
N ILE A 23 11.23 4.23 7.63
CA ILE A 23 10.31 3.10 7.45
C ILE A 23 11.04 1.97 6.72
N GLU A 24 10.76 0.74 7.10
CA GLU A 24 11.36 -0.44 6.49
C GLU A 24 10.29 -1.31 5.85
N LEU A 25 10.50 -1.68 4.58
CA LEU A 25 9.69 -2.64 3.83
C LEU A 25 10.54 -3.85 3.45
N HIS A 26 10.18 -5.02 3.95
CA HIS A 26 10.91 -6.25 3.73
C HIS A 26 10.12 -7.23 2.85
N TYR A 27 10.63 -7.52 1.67
CA TYR A 27 10.04 -8.47 0.73
C TYR A 27 10.49 -9.89 1.07
N VAL A 28 9.83 -10.51 2.03
CA VAL A 28 10.13 -11.86 2.51
C VAL A 28 9.27 -12.91 1.78
N SER A 29 9.80 -14.14 1.67
CA SER A 29 9.13 -15.22 0.93
C SER A 29 7.78 -15.61 1.50
N GLU A 30 7.61 -15.46 2.81
CA GLU A 30 6.45 -15.87 3.59
C GLU A 30 5.19 -15.10 3.25
N VAL A 31 5.32 -13.88 2.73
CA VAL A 31 4.21 -12.98 2.42
C VAL A 31 4.13 -12.52 0.96
N LYS A 32 4.87 -13.16 0.05
CA LYS A 32 4.79 -12.83 -1.39
C LYS A 32 3.40 -13.12 -1.97
N PRO A 33 2.87 -12.19 -2.78
CA PRO A 33 3.36 -10.89 -3.25
C PRO A 33 2.92 -9.72 -2.35
N GLY A 34 3.38 -9.69 -1.14
CA GLY A 34 3.23 -8.63 -0.17
C GLY A 34 4.55 -8.33 0.51
N TYR A 35 4.52 -7.73 1.68
CA TYR A 35 5.72 -7.37 2.42
C TYR A 35 5.46 -7.41 3.94
N PHE A 36 6.55 -7.50 4.67
CA PHE A 36 6.65 -7.27 6.11
C PHE A 36 7.19 -5.86 6.33
N TRP A 37 6.65 -5.12 7.30
CA TRP A 37 7.11 -3.77 7.58
C TRP A 37 7.51 -3.58 9.04
N ILE A 38 8.43 -2.63 9.25
CA ILE A 38 8.84 -2.11 10.54
C ILE A 38 8.79 -0.57 10.43
N PHE A 39 7.79 0.06 11.01
CA PHE A 39 7.62 1.51 10.99
C PHE A 39 7.90 2.07 12.37
N PRO A 40 8.98 2.86 12.55
CA PRO A 40 9.28 3.50 13.82
C PRO A 40 8.11 4.37 14.28
N ALA A 41 7.80 4.29 15.57
CA ALA A 41 6.69 5.02 16.18
C ALA A 41 7.15 5.90 17.37
N GLY A 42 8.46 6.22 17.42
CA GLY A 42 9.07 6.98 18.51
C GLY A 42 9.28 6.15 19.78
N GLU A 43 10.11 6.65 20.69
CA GLU A 43 10.33 6.10 22.04
C GLU A 43 10.68 4.59 22.06
N GLY A 44 11.44 4.10 21.07
CA GLY A 44 11.80 2.67 20.97
C GLY A 44 10.65 1.75 20.59
N LYS A 45 9.54 2.32 20.11
CA LYS A 45 8.35 1.60 19.63
C LYS A 45 8.34 1.50 18.12
N ALA A 46 7.71 0.46 17.59
CA ALA A 46 7.49 0.31 16.16
C ALA A 46 6.12 -0.31 15.86
N ASN A 47 5.51 0.09 14.76
CA ASN A 47 4.39 -0.59 14.15
C ASN A 47 4.95 -1.69 13.25
N ILE A 48 4.65 -2.93 13.58
CA ILE A 48 5.10 -4.13 12.88
C ILE A 48 3.91 -4.78 12.21
N GLY A 49 4.07 -5.21 10.97
CA GLY A 49 2.98 -5.93 10.34
C GLY A 49 3.34 -6.58 9.02
N ILE A 50 2.37 -7.30 8.49
CA ILE A 50 2.41 -7.95 7.19
C ILE A 50 1.15 -7.66 6.40
N GLY A 51 1.31 -7.55 5.08
CA GLY A 51 0.21 -7.42 4.14
C GLY A 51 0.36 -8.40 2.99
N ILE A 52 -0.75 -9.02 2.57
CA ILE A 52 -0.79 -9.96 1.45
C ILE A 52 -2.15 -9.88 0.74
N PHE A 53 -2.17 -10.10 -0.58
CA PHE A 53 -3.45 -10.17 -1.29
C PHE A 53 -4.32 -11.32 -0.79
N LYS A 54 -5.61 -11.05 -0.65
CA LYS A 54 -6.59 -12.00 -0.10
C LYS A 54 -6.68 -13.31 -0.88
N SER A 55 -6.44 -13.25 -2.20
CA SER A 55 -6.39 -14.44 -3.06
C SER A 55 -5.21 -15.36 -2.75
N TYR A 56 -4.12 -14.84 -2.20
CA TYR A 56 -2.97 -15.61 -1.73
C TYR A 56 -3.17 -16.07 -0.28
N ALA A 57 -3.66 -15.18 0.59
CA ALA A 57 -3.98 -15.53 1.98
C ALA A 57 -4.94 -16.71 2.08
N LYS A 58 -5.90 -16.85 1.15
CA LYS A 58 -6.82 -18.00 1.11
C LYS A 58 -6.16 -19.34 0.79
N LYS A 59 -5.00 -19.33 0.16
CA LYS A 59 -4.21 -20.54 -0.17
C LYS A 59 -3.25 -20.91 0.96
N GLU A 60 -3.01 -20.00 1.87
CA GLU A 60 -2.13 -20.18 3.00
C GLU A 60 -2.88 -20.97 4.11
N LYS A 61 -2.19 -21.93 4.72
CA LYS A 61 -2.73 -22.73 5.81
C LYS A 61 -2.51 -22.09 7.17
N ARG A 62 -1.50 -21.22 7.28
CA ARG A 62 -1.15 -20.48 8.49
C ARG A 62 -2.01 -19.21 8.60
N SER A 63 -2.31 -18.80 9.81
CA SER A 63 -2.88 -17.46 10.05
C SER A 63 -1.83 -16.37 9.80
N LEU A 64 -2.26 -15.15 9.50
CA LEU A 64 -1.34 -14.02 9.35
C LEU A 64 -0.51 -13.78 10.62
N GLY A 65 -1.08 -14.03 11.81
CA GLY A 65 -0.35 -13.95 13.06
C GLY A 65 0.79 -14.96 13.13
N GLN A 66 0.54 -16.22 12.77
CA GLN A 66 1.59 -17.24 12.71
C GLN A 66 2.70 -16.88 11.73
N ILE A 67 2.35 -16.36 10.56
CA ILE A 67 3.34 -15.91 9.57
C ILE A 67 4.18 -14.74 10.13
N MET A 68 3.55 -13.77 10.78
CA MET A 68 4.25 -12.66 11.41
C MET A 68 5.20 -13.14 12.50
N ASP A 69 4.77 -14.07 13.35
CA ASP A 69 5.60 -14.68 14.41
C ASP A 69 6.80 -15.44 13.82
N GLU A 70 6.61 -16.20 12.75
CA GLU A 70 7.69 -16.88 12.03
C GLU A 70 8.72 -15.90 11.47
N ILE A 71 8.27 -14.76 10.90
CA ILE A 71 9.16 -13.74 10.37
C ILE A 71 10.00 -13.11 11.49
N ILE A 72 9.38 -12.63 12.58
CA ILE A 72 10.09 -11.95 13.66
C ILE A 72 11.05 -12.88 14.42
N THR A 73 10.76 -14.20 14.46
CA THR A 73 11.64 -15.21 15.08
C THR A 73 12.66 -15.79 14.12
N SER A 74 12.62 -15.46 12.81
CA SER A 74 13.54 -15.95 11.81
C SER A 74 14.99 -15.50 12.10
N ARG A 75 15.97 -16.19 11.49
CA ARG A 75 17.39 -15.84 11.65
C ARG A 75 17.74 -14.40 11.27
N PHE A 76 16.93 -13.75 10.41
CA PHE A 76 17.17 -12.38 9.95
C PHE A 76 16.68 -11.34 10.96
N PHE A 77 15.58 -11.62 11.68
CA PHE A 77 14.92 -10.66 12.53
C PHE A 77 15.03 -10.98 14.04
N ARG A 78 15.27 -12.24 14.42
CA ARG A 78 15.26 -12.68 15.82
C ARG A 78 16.12 -11.83 16.78
N ASN A 79 17.26 -11.30 16.31
CA ASN A 79 18.11 -10.48 17.14
C ASN A 79 17.49 -9.11 17.42
N ARG A 80 16.77 -8.56 16.43
CA ARG A 80 16.04 -7.28 16.58
C ARG A 80 14.83 -7.40 17.50
N PHE A 81 14.24 -8.59 17.56
CA PHE A 81 13.01 -8.85 18.31
C PHE A 81 13.24 -9.63 19.61
N LYS A 82 14.48 -9.97 19.99
CA LYS A 82 14.77 -10.80 21.18
C LYS A 82 14.27 -10.21 22.50
N ASN A 83 14.26 -8.88 22.61
CA ASN A 83 13.80 -8.12 23.77
C ASN A 83 12.47 -7.38 23.48
N ALA A 84 11.94 -7.54 22.28
CA ALA A 84 10.72 -6.86 21.88
C ALA A 84 9.49 -7.53 22.48
N ARG A 85 8.52 -6.71 22.88
CA ARG A 85 7.23 -7.19 23.38
C ARG A 85 6.08 -6.48 22.69
N PRO A 86 4.98 -7.18 22.38
CA PRO A 86 3.79 -6.55 21.83
C PRO A 86 3.11 -5.67 22.88
N LEU A 87 2.68 -4.48 22.47
CA LEU A 87 1.95 -3.53 23.32
C LEU A 87 0.43 -3.76 23.28
N GLU A 88 -0.05 -4.53 22.32
CA GLU A 88 -1.46 -4.82 22.14
C GLU A 88 -1.63 -6.17 21.42
N ARG A 89 -2.86 -6.64 21.31
CA ARG A 89 -3.18 -7.78 20.44
C ARG A 89 -3.07 -7.34 18.98
N PRO A 90 -2.53 -8.20 18.07
CA PRO A 90 -2.50 -7.91 16.65
C PRO A 90 -3.89 -7.58 16.11
N LYS A 91 -3.97 -6.56 15.25
CA LYS A 91 -5.22 -6.11 14.61
C LYS A 91 -5.13 -6.33 13.12
N GLY A 92 -6.15 -6.96 12.56
CA GLY A 92 -6.25 -7.25 11.14
C GLY A 92 -7.28 -6.38 10.43
N TRP A 93 -7.03 -6.07 9.15
CA TRP A 93 -7.94 -5.30 8.32
C TRP A 93 -7.93 -5.76 6.87
N ASN A 94 -9.05 -5.51 6.16
CA ASN A 94 -9.12 -5.69 4.72
C ASN A 94 -8.82 -4.36 4.03
N LEU A 95 -7.92 -4.37 3.05
CA LEU A 95 -7.50 -3.21 2.29
C LEU A 95 -8.07 -3.30 0.87
N PRO A 96 -9.15 -2.59 0.54
CA PRO A 96 -9.72 -2.59 -0.79
C PRO A 96 -8.89 -1.73 -1.74
N MET A 97 -8.21 -2.39 -2.69
CA MET A 97 -7.28 -1.76 -3.61
C MET A 97 -7.98 -0.94 -4.70
N GLY A 98 -7.35 0.18 -5.07
CA GLY A 98 -7.74 1.03 -6.19
C GLY A 98 -7.49 0.46 -7.58
N SER A 99 -7.34 -0.87 -7.69
CA SER A 99 -7.10 -1.58 -8.95
C SER A 99 -8.28 -1.54 -9.92
N ILE A 100 -9.46 -1.23 -9.42
CA ILE A 100 -10.69 -1.15 -10.21
C ILE A 100 -11.48 0.09 -9.83
N ARG A 101 -12.02 0.75 -10.82
CA ARG A 101 -12.91 1.89 -10.63
C ARG A 101 -14.23 1.43 -10.04
N ARG A 102 -14.65 2.05 -8.93
CA ARG A 102 -15.92 1.79 -8.24
C ARG A 102 -16.80 3.03 -8.28
N LYS A 103 -18.09 2.84 -8.16
CA LYS A 103 -19.04 3.93 -7.93
C LYS A 103 -18.99 4.29 -6.45
N ASN A 104 -18.52 5.50 -6.14
CA ASN A 104 -18.26 5.97 -4.77
C ASN A 104 -19.25 7.05 -4.30
N HIS A 105 -20.39 7.17 -4.99
CA HIS A 105 -21.47 8.11 -4.66
C HIS A 105 -22.84 7.45 -4.78
N GLY A 106 -23.82 8.02 -4.12
CA GLY A 106 -25.24 7.66 -4.23
C GLY A 106 -26.10 8.80 -3.71
N ASP A 107 -27.41 8.56 -3.56
CA ASP A 107 -28.31 9.56 -3.00
C ASP A 107 -27.96 9.84 -1.54
N GLY A 108 -27.49 11.05 -1.26
CA GLY A 108 -27.14 11.51 0.08
C GLY A 108 -25.79 11.03 0.62
N PHE A 109 -24.93 10.35 -0.16
CA PHE A 109 -23.64 9.90 0.35
C PHE A 109 -22.49 9.95 -0.68
N LEU A 110 -21.27 10.07 -0.13
CA LEU A 110 -19.98 9.89 -0.83
C LEU A 110 -19.11 8.93 0.01
N LEU A 111 -18.42 7.99 -0.65
CA LEU A 111 -17.45 7.11 -0.03
C LEU A 111 -16.04 7.65 -0.26
N LEU A 112 -15.19 7.62 0.77
CA LEU A 112 -13.83 8.16 0.73
C LEU A 112 -12.81 7.12 1.21
N GLY A 113 -11.55 7.29 0.81
CA GLY A 113 -10.44 6.47 1.29
C GLY A 113 -10.67 4.96 1.09
N ASP A 114 -10.45 4.18 2.13
CA ASP A 114 -10.62 2.72 2.10
C ASP A 114 -12.07 2.32 1.78
N ALA A 115 -13.06 3.05 2.28
CA ALA A 115 -14.46 2.79 1.96
C ALA A 115 -14.77 2.94 0.46
N ALA A 116 -14.03 3.84 -0.22
CA ALA A 116 -14.09 4.03 -1.66
C ALA A 116 -13.21 3.03 -2.45
N GLY A 117 -12.39 2.23 -1.77
CA GLY A 117 -11.44 1.32 -2.37
C GLY A 117 -10.33 2.05 -3.11
N LEU A 118 -9.70 3.03 -2.47
CA LEU A 118 -8.66 3.89 -3.05
C LEU A 118 -7.26 3.57 -2.52
N VAL A 119 -7.06 2.43 -1.83
CA VAL A 119 -5.73 1.99 -1.38
C VAL A 119 -4.85 1.70 -2.60
N ASP A 120 -3.63 2.21 -2.60
CA ASP A 120 -2.68 1.96 -3.68
C ASP A 120 -2.33 0.48 -3.80
N PRO A 121 -2.48 -0.14 -4.99
CA PRO A 121 -2.29 -1.58 -5.16
C PRO A 121 -0.86 -2.06 -5.01
N PHE A 122 0.14 -1.19 -5.17
CA PHE A 122 1.55 -1.54 -5.13
C PHE A 122 2.17 -1.29 -3.76
N THR A 123 1.97 -0.10 -3.22
CA THR A 123 2.55 0.31 -1.93
C THR A 123 1.68 -0.04 -0.73
N GLY A 124 0.35 -0.17 -0.91
CA GLY A 124 -0.62 -0.29 0.20
C GLY A 124 -0.90 1.05 0.90
N GLU A 125 -0.40 2.17 0.36
CA GLU A 125 -0.67 3.52 0.86
C GLU A 125 -2.13 3.89 0.59
N GLY A 126 -2.78 4.58 1.52
CA GLY A 126 -4.18 4.99 1.39
C GLY A 126 -4.47 6.36 2.00
N ILE A 127 -3.54 6.91 2.80
CA ILE A 127 -3.78 8.16 3.54
C ILE A 127 -3.84 9.35 2.58
N GLY A 128 -2.86 9.49 1.68
CA GLY A 128 -2.82 10.54 0.68
C GLY A 128 -4.03 10.48 -0.26
N ASN A 129 -4.36 9.28 -0.73
CA ASN A 129 -5.55 9.05 -1.57
C ASN A 129 -6.85 9.41 -0.85
N ALA A 130 -6.95 9.13 0.46
CA ALA A 130 -8.10 9.52 1.26
C ALA A 130 -8.20 11.05 1.40
N MET A 131 -7.07 11.76 1.55
CA MET A 131 -7.02 13.22 1.62
C MET A 131 -7.44 13.86 0.29
N VAL A 132 -6.97 13.34 -0.84
CA VAL A 132 -7.41 13.76 -2.19
C VAL A 132 -8.92 13.55 -2.35
N ALA A 133 -9.42 12.37 -2.00
CA ALA A 133 -10.84 12.07 -2.05
C ALA A 133 -11.66 13.02 -1.17
N ALA A 134 -11.19 13.34 0.04
CA ALA A 134 -11.86 14.28 0.94
C ALA A 134 -11.93 15.70 0.37
N LYS A 135 -10.86 16.19 -0.27
CA LYS A 135 -10.83 17.49 -0.96
C LYS A 135 -11.93 17.58 -2.04
N HIS A 136 -12.07 16.53 -2.86
CA HIS A 136 -13.11 16.48 -3.89
C HIS A 136 -14.50 16.31 -3.32
N ALA A 137 -14.66 15.48 -2.28
CA ALA A 137 -15.93 15.29 -1.59
C ALA A 137 -16.43 16.60 -0.99
N MET A 138 -15.57 17.38 -0.34
CA MET A 138 -15.91 18.69 0.21
C MET A 138 -16.43 19.63 -0.88
N LYS A 139 -15.72 19.72 -2.03
CA LYS A 139 -16.13 20.56 -3.16
C LYS A 139 -17.52 20.20 -3.69
N VAL A 140 -17.78 18.91 -3.89
CA VAL A 140 -19.05 18.42 -4.45
C VAL A 140 -20.20 18.53 -3.43
N ALA A 141 -19.93 18.23 -2.15
CA ALA A 141 -20.91 18.35 -1.08
C ALA A 141 -21.32 19.82 -0.83
N SER A 142 -20.38 20.77 -0.89
CA SER A 142 -20.70 22.21 -0.79
C SER A 142 -21.63 22.66 -1.90
N LYS A 143 -21.33 22.29 -3.14
CA LYS A 143 -22.19 22.59 -4.28
C LYS A 143 -23.58 21.93 -4.17
N ALA A 144 -23.64 20.68 -3.72
CA ALA A 144 -24.91 19.98 -3.49
C ALA A 144 -25.75 20.68 -2.40
N LYS A 145 -25.10 21.21 -1.34
CA LYS A 145 -25.74 21.98 -0.27
C LYS A 145 -26.32 23.30 -0.79
N GLU A 146 -25.56 24.05 -1.60
CA GLU A 146 -26.03 25.30 -2.23
C GLU A 146 -27.27 25.09 -3.11
N MET A 147 -27.27 23.95 -3.85
CA MET A 147 -28.38 23.55 -4.71
C MET A 147 -29.53 22.89 -3.96
N ASN A 148 -29.38 22.59 -2.66
CA ASN A 148 -30.27 21.75 -1.87
C ASN A 148 -30.66 20.44 -2.58
N ASN A 149 -29.66 19.83 -3.28
CA ASN A 149 -29.86 18.64 -4.10
C ASN A 149 -28.73 17.63 -3.85
N TYR A 150 -29.05 16.51 -3.20
CA TYR A 150 -28.13 15.45 -2.80
C TYR A 150 -28.35 14.15 -3.60
N GLU A 151 -29.02 14.22 -4.74
CA GLU A 151 -29.23 13.06 -5.61
C GLU A 151 -27.92 12.54 -6.18
N SER A 152 -27.88 11.25 -6.46
CA SER A 152 -26.73 10.57 -7.10
C SER A 152 -26.28 11.26 -8.38
N LYS A 153 -27.22 11.83 -9.17
CA LYS A 153 -26.92 12.57 -10.39
C LYS A 153 -26.07 13.82 -10.11
N THR A 154 -26.35 14.55 -9.02
CA THR A 154 -25.60 15.72 -8.59
C THR A 154 -24.24 15.30 -8.03
N LEU A 155 -24.19 14.24 -7.21
CA LEU A 155 -22.99 13.78 -6.53
C LEU A 155 -22.02 12.99 -7.43
N LYS A 156 -22.43 12.57 -8.65
CA LYS A 156 -21.57 11.81 -9.58
C LYS A 156 -20.28 12.54 -10.01
N GLU A 157 -20.27 13.89 -9.92
CA GLU A 157 -19.09 14.70 -10.24
C GLU A 157 -17.89 14.31 -9.35
N TYR A 158 -18.16 13.86 -8.12
CA TYR A 158 -17.15 13.37 -7.19
C TYR A 158 -16.32 12.23 -7.78
N ASP A 159 -16.98 11.18 -8.30
CA ASP A 159 -16.25 10.06 -8.92
C ASP A 159 -15.34 10.53 -10.07
N ARG A 160 -15.88 11.45 -10.92
CA ARG A 160 -15.08 11.99 -12.02
C ARG A 160 -13.83 12.67 -11.52
N LEU A 161 -13.94 13.58 -10.55
CA LEU A 161 -12.81 14.34 -10.00
C LEU A 161 -11.77 13.44 -9.35
N VAL A 162 -12.19 12.45 -8.54
CA VAL A 162 -11.29 11.49 -7.90
C VAL A 162 -10.53 10.67 -8.93
N TRP A 163 -11.22 10.14 -9.96
CA TRP A 163 -10.58 9.30 -10.95
C TRP A 163 -9.77 10.08 -11.99
N ASP A 164 -10.08 11.35 -12.23
CA ASP A 164 -9.25 12.24 -13.05
C ASP A 164 -7.91 12.54 -12.35
N GLU A 165 -7.89 12.67 -11.00
CA GLU A 165 -6.67 12.94 -10.23
C GLU A 165 -5.89 11.66 -9.90
N LEU A 166 -6.54 10.59 -9.41
CA LEU A 166 -5.87 9.38 -8.92
C LEU A 166 -5.80 8.24 -9.93
N GLY A 167 -6.63 8.26 -10.97
CA GLY A 167 -6.83 7.08 -11.83
C GLY A 167 -5.59 6.65 -12.60
N GLY A 168 -4.78 7.57 -13.08
CA GLY A 168 -3.52 7.30 -13.79
C GLY A 168 -2.52 6.58 -12.90
N GLU A 169 -2.32 7.12 -11.71
CA GLU A 169 -1.41 6.57 -10.71
C GLU A 169 -1.84 5.17 -10.25
N LEU A 170 -3.11 4.99 -9.88
CA LEU A 170 -3.66 3.70 -9.46
C LEU A 170 -3.59 2.64 -10.56
N ALA A 171 -3.74 3.04 -11.83
CA ALA A 171 -3.57 2.13 -12.96
C ALA A 171 -2.11 1.68 -13.12
N THR A 172 -1.15 2.58 -12.97
CA THR A 172 0.29 2.28 -12.99
C THR A 172 0.67 1.38 -11.84
N SER A 173 0.25 1.69 -10.61
CA SER A 173 0.45 0.85 -9.43
C SER A 173 -0.13 -0.56 -9.60
N THR A 174 -1.29 -0.66 -10.26
CA THR A 174 -1.89 -1.96 -10.59
C THR A 174 -1.00 -2.78 -11.54
N LYS A 175 -0.36 -2.14 -12.54
CA LYS A 175 0.58 -2.82 -13.43
C LYS A 175 1.82 -3.30 -12.67
N LEU A 176 2.40 -2.43 -11.85
CA LEU A 176 3.57 -2.78 -11.02
C LEU A 176 3.27 -3.92 -10.05
N GLN A 177 2.13 -3.89 -9.38
CA GLN A 177 1.69 -4.95 -8.49
C GLN A 177 1.57 -6.30 -9.23
N LYS A 178 1.05 -6.30 -10.48
CA LYS A 178 0.99 -7.51 -11.30
C LYS A 178 2.39 -8.03 -11.66
N LEU A 179 3.34 -7.15 -11.98
CA LEU A 179 4.73 -7.53 -12.24
C LEU A 179 5.41 -8.08 -10.99
N ALA A 180 5.18 -7.48 -9.82
CA ALA A 180 5.73 -7.94 -8.53
C ALA A 180 5.24 -9.35 -8.10
N ARG A 181 4.15 -9.87 -8.70
CA ARG A 181 3.71 -11.26 -8.51
C ARG A 181 4.72 -12.28 -9.08
N SER A 182 5.51 -11.89 -10.08
CA SER A 182 6.59 -12.71 -10.60
C SER A 182 7.81 -12.61 -9.69
N SER A 183 8.11 -13.67 -8.94
CA SER A 183 9.31 -13.73 -8.08
C SER A 183 10.61 -13.54 -8.87
N PHE A 184 10.65 -13.96 -10.14
CA PHE A 184 11.81 -13.75 -11.00
C PHE A 184 12.03 -12.26 -11.28
N LEU A 185 10.97 -11.54 -11.72
CA LEU A 185 11.05 -10.11 -12.03
C LEU A 185 11.34 -9.29 -10.77
N LEU A 186 10.66 -9.57 -9.66
CA LEU A 186 10.90 -8.89 -8.39
C LEU A 186 12.35 -9.07 -7.92
N ASN A 187 12.86 -10.30 -7.91
CA ASN A 187 14.24 -10.56 -7.51
C ASN A 187 15.26 -9.91 -8.46
N PHE A 188 14.96 -9.84 -9.76
CA PHE A 188 15.80 -9.16 -10.72
C PHE A 188 15.89 -7.66 -10.40
N VAL A 189 14.76 -6.99 -10.22
CA VAL A 189 14.69 -5.55 -9.89
C VAL A 189 15.40 -5.26 -8.56
N ILE A 190 15.15 -6.04 -7.51
CA ILE A 190 15.81 -5.87 -6.20
C ILE A 190 17.32 -6.06 -6.31
N LYS A 191 17.79 -7.07 -7.04
CA LYS A 191 19.23 -7.27 -7.24
C LYS A 191 19.90 -6.13 -8.01
N ARG A 192 19.19 -5.54 -8.96
CA ARG A 192 19.67 -4.35 -9.70
C ARG A 192 19.74 -3.13 -8.77
N ALA A 193 18.67 -2.85 -8.03
CA ALA A 193 18.65 -1.76 -7.06
C ALA A 193 19.78 -1.86 -6.02
N ALA A 194 20.08 -3.09 -5.56
CA ALA A 194 21.17 -3.32 -4.62
C ALA A 194 22.58 -3.05 -5.19
N ARG A 195 22.71 -2.91 -6.51
CA ARG A 195 24.00 -2.71 -7.21
C ARG A 195 24.12 -1.37 -7.93
N ASN A 196 23.03 -0.65 -8.10
CA ASN A 196 22.95 0.59 -8.86
C ASN A 196 22.14 1.62 -8.05
N SER A 197 22.81 2.70 -7.65
CA SER A 197 22.24 3.80 -6.86
C SER A 197 21.08 4.48 -7.56
N ASP A 198 21.15 4.67 -8.89
CA ASP A 198 20.10 5.35 -9.65
C ASP A 198 18.80 4.51 -9.66
N VAL A 199 18.93 3.17 -9.81
CA VAL A 199 17.79 2.24 -9.71
C VAL A 199 17.23 2.22 -8.29
N GLN A 200 18.09 2.28 -7.27
CA GLN A 200 17.68 2.34 -5.87
C GLN A 200 16.90 3.64 -5.60
N GLU A 201 17.41 4.78 -6.05
CA GLU A 201 16.78 6.09 -5.86
C GLU A 201 15.41 6.16 -6.53
N ILE A 202 15.30 5.67 -7.76
CA ILE A 202 14.04 5.58 -8.49
C ILE A 202 13.02 4.72 -7.72
N ILE A 203 13.41 3.52 -7.25
CA ILE A 203 12.51 2.62 -6.52
C ILE A 203 12.10 3.25 -5.17
N SER A 204 13.02 3.88 -4.46
CA SER A 204 12.73 4.58 -3.21
C SER A 204 11.79 5.75 -3.43
N GLY A 205 12.02 6.58 -4.45
CA GLY A 205 11.14 7.69 -4.81
C GLY A 205 9.74 7.25 -5.22
N MET A 206 9.62 6.07 -5.85
CA MET A 206 8.30 5.47 -6.16
C MET A 206 7.55 5.00 -4.91
N LEU A 207 8.27 4.50 -3.91
CA LEU A 207 7.67 4.05 -2.65
C LEU A 207 7.29 5.22 -1.75
N SER A 208 8.03 6.34 -1.81
CA SER A 208 7.76 7.57 -1.07
C SER A 208 6.79 8.53 -1.77
N ASN A 209 6.30 8.21 -2.97
CA ASN A 209 5.50 9.11 -3.83
C ASN A 209 6.20 10.41 -4.24
N GLU A 210 7.53 10.49 -4.15
CA GLU A 210 8.33 11.66 -4.54
C GLU A 210 8.63 11.70 -6.04
N VAL A 211 8.64 10.55 -6.70
CA VAL A 211 8.81 10.45 -8.16
C VAL A 211 7.45 10.27 -8.81
N ALA A 212 7.13 11.14 -9.78
CA ALA A 212 5.92 11.02 -10.55
C ALA A 212 5.89 9.64 -11.25
N ARG A 213 4.89 8.83 -10.93
CA ARG A 213 4.75 7.47 -11.49
C ARG A 213 4.47 7.48 -13.00
N ASP A 214 4.25 8.65 -13.60
CA ASP A 214 4.15 8.84 -15.04
C ASP A 214 5.45 8.50 -15.78
N GLU A 215 6.62 8.66 -15.13
CA GLU A 215 7.90 8.21 -15.66
C GLU A 215 7.97 6.69 -15.89
N LEU A 216 7.16 5.93 -15.17
CA LEU A 216 7.02 4.47 -15.37
C LEU A 216 6.29 4.09 -16.67
N SER A 217 5.62 5.04 -17.30
CA SER A 217 5.00 4.86 -18.60
C SER A 217 6.02 5.03 -19.73
N ASP A 218 7.22 5.56 -19.43
CA ASP A 218 8.30 5.74 -20.38
C ASP A 218 9.09 4.43 -20.56
N PRO A 219 9.17 3.87 -21.79
CA PRO A 219 10.00 2.72 -22.08
C PRO A 219 11.48 2.89 -21.68
N SER A 220 11.99 4.14 -21.69
CA SER A 220 13.37 4.45 -21.28
C SER A 220 13.66 4.09 -19.81
N PHE A 221 12.65 4.15 -18.95
CA PHE A 221 12.72 3.71 -17.55
C PHE A 221 13.06 2.21 -17.44
N TYR A 222 12.36 1.38 -18.21
CA TYR A 222 12.63 -0.07 -18.22
C TYR A 222 13.98 -0.38 -18.85
N PHE A 223 14.41 0.42 -19.83
CA PHE A 223 15.74 0.32 -20.40
C PHE A 223 16.82 0.63 -19.36
N LYS A 224 16.68 1.67 -18.55
CA LYS A 224 17.59 1.97 -17.43
C LYS A 224 17.68 0.81 -16.44
N ILE A 225 16.55 0.22 -16.05
CA ILE A 225 16.55 -0.94 -15.14
C ILE A 225 17.18 -2.17 -15.78
N LEU A 226 17.04 -2.39 -17.07
CA LEU A 226 17.53 -3.60 -17.76
C LEU A 226 19.01 -3.50 -18.14
N PHE A 227 19.53 -2.32 -18.48
CA PHE A 227 20.83 -2.14 -19.13
C PHE A 227 21.82 -1.25 -18.35
N SER A 228 21.42 -0.66 -17.21
CA SER A 228 22.33 -0.02 -16.23
C SER A 228 22.81 -1.06 -15.22
#